data_a3be91380b31c865733197553eb196b7
#
_entry.id   a3be91380b31c865733197553eb196b7
#
_cell.length_a   1.000
_cell.length_b   1.000
_cell.length_c   1.000
_cell.angle_alpha   90.00
_cell.angle_beta   90.00
_cell.angle_gamma   90.00
#
_symmetry.space_group_name_H-M   'P 1'
#
loop_
_entity.id
_entity.type
_entity.pdbx_description
1 polymer ?
#
loop_
_entity_poly.entity_id
_entity_poly.type
_entity_poly.pdbx_seq_one_letter_code
_entity_poly.pdbx_strand_id
1 'polypeptide(L)'
;MPYPEALVRPMREELTRLGVQELRTAEEVEQALEAAEEGTTLVVINSVCGCAAANARPAVALAMQAPVQPDRFVTVFAGQDLEATARMREHLMGIPPSSPFMALLKDGDPVYIVERRHIEGRSASAIAADLVQAFQKYCGTDAAAGDEPERPDAPASRHDGLPSTFRSIL
;
A
#
# COMPACT_ATOMS: atom_id res chain seq x y z
N MET A 1 4.95 5.72 -21.32
CA MET A 1 3.65 5.41 -21.93
C MET A 1 2.89 4.43 -21.08
N PRO A 2 1.59 4.66 -20.89
CA PRO A 2 0.77 3.67 -20.19
C PRO A 2 0.74 2.33 -20.94
N TYR A 3 0.50 1.27 -20.22
CA TYR A 3 0.31 -0.06 -20.78
C TYR A 3 -1.06 -0.16 -21.47
N PRO A 4 -1.24 -1.10 -22.44
CA PRO A 4 -2.57 -1.37 -22.97
C PRO A 4 -3.55 -1.73 -21.85
N GLU A 5 -4.75 -1.14 -21.87
CA GLU A 5 -5.75 -1.36 -20.81
C GLU A 5 -6.11 -2.85 -20.65
N ALA A 6 -6.14 -3.60 -21.77
CA ALA A 6 -6.40 -5.04 -21.70
C ALA A 6 -5.38 -5.81 -20.85
N LEU A 7 -4.14 -5.32 -20.78
CA LEU A 7 -3.09 -5.94 -19.95
C LEU A 7 -3.31 -5.64 -18.47
N VAL A 8 -3.67 -4.41 -18.13
CA VAL A 8 -3.77 -3.98 -16.72
C VAL A 8 -5.13 -4.24 -16.09
N ARG A 9 -6.16 -4.46 -16.89
CA ARG A 9 -7.52 -4.72 -16.38
C ARG A 9 -7.57 -5.83 -15.34
N PRO A 10 -6.99 -7.02 -15.56
CA PRO A 10 -6.99 -8.07 -14.54
C PRO A 10 -6.30 -7.63 -13.24
N MET A 11 -5.25 -6.81 -13.36
CA MET A 11 -4.50 -6.30 -12.21
C MET A 11 -5.30 -5.26 -11.41
N ARG A 12 -6.15 -4.47 -12.07
CA ARG A 12 -7.11 -3.59 -11.42
C ARG A 12 -8.18 -4.39 -10.67
N GLU A 13 -8.69 -5.42 -11.34
CA GLU A 13 -9.78 -6.24 -10.83
C GLU A 13 -9.40 -7.05 -9.58
N GLU A 14 -8.13 -7.39 -9.41
CA GLU A 14 -7.67 -8.04 -8.20
C GLU A 14 -7.98 -7.22 -6.93
N LEU A 15 -8.00 -5.91 -7.03
CA LEU A 15 -8.36 -5.01 -5.93
C LEU A 15 -9.83 -4.59 -5.98
N THR A 16 -10.36 -4.23 -7.15
CA THR A 16 -11.73 -3.75 -7.25
C THR A 16 -12.77 -4.82 -6.90
N ARG A 17 -12.48 -6.09 -7.16
CA ARG A 17 -13.34 -7.21 -6.75
C ARG A 17 -13.45 -7.36 -5.23
N LEU A 18 -12.46 -6.87 -4.50
CA LEU A 18 -12.45 -6.87 -3.04
C LEU A 18 -13.26 -5.72 -2.44
N GLY A 19 -13.68 -4.78 -3.27
CA GLY A 19 -14.36 -3.56 -2.83
C GLY A 19 -13.43 -2.36 -2.68
N VAL A 20 -12.18 -2.46 -3.11
CA VAL A 20 -11.26 -1.31 -3.13
C VAL A 20 -11.72 -0.32 -4.19
N GLN A 21 -11.88 0.94 -3.82
CA GLN A 21 -12.31 2.00 -4.74
C GLN A 21 -11.16 2.41 -5.65
N GLU A 22 -11.37 2.29 -6.95
CA GLU A 22 -10.38 2.68 -7.95
C GLU A 22 -10.48 4.18 -8.25
N LEU A 23 -9.33 4.86 -8.20
CA LEU A 23 -9.22 6.30 -8.50
C LEU A 23 -8.35 6.46 -9.76
N ARG A 24 -8.95 6.92 -10.84
CA ARG A 24 -8.30 7.00 -12.16
C ARG A 24 -7.99 8.41 -12.61
N THR A 25 -8.55 9.41 -11.95
CA THR A 25 -8.35 10.83 -12.27
C THR A 25 -7.90 11.61 -11.05
N ALA A 26 -7.28 12.77 -11.26
CA ALA A 26 -6.90 13.66 -10.16
C ALA A 26 -8.13 14.12 -9.36
N GLU A 27 -9.26 14.37 -10.02
CA GLU A 27 -10.51 14.76 -9.36
C GLU A 27 -11.04 13.66 -8.44
N GLU A 28 -11.01 12.40 -8.89
CA GLU A 28 -11.41 11.26 -8.06
C GLU A 28 -10.51 11.14 -6.83
N VAL A 29 -9.21 11.38 -6.99
CA VAL A 29 -8.26 11.39 -5.87
C VAL A 29 -8.59 12.51 -4.89
N GLU A 30 -8.87 13.72 -5.36
CA GLU A 30 -9.25 14.84 -4.49
C GLU A 30 -10.50 14.54 -3.68
N GLN A 31 -11.52 13.97 -4.31
CA GLN A 31 -12.75 13.58 -3.62
C GLN A 31 -12.49 12.51 -2.56
N ALA A 32 -11.64 11.53 -2.87
CA ALA A 32 -11.26 10.50 -1.91
C ALA A 32 -10.47 11.06 -0.74
N LEU A 33 -9.57 12.02 -1.00
CA LEU A 33 -8.79 12.68 0.06
C LEU A 33 -9.66 13.56 0.95
N GLU A 34 -10.68 14.24 0.40
CA GLU A 34 -11.66 14.97 1.20
C GLU A 34 -12.41 14.02 2.14
N ALA A 35 -12.87 12.88 1.62
CA ALA A 35 -13.51 11.86 2.45
C ALA A 35 -12.57 11.30 3.51
N ALA A 36 -11.28 11.21 3.21
CA ALA A 36 -10.26 10.68 4.11
C ALA A 36 -9.93 11.63 5.27
N GLU A 37 -10.36 12.88 5.25
CA GLU A 37 -10.19 13.83 6.36
C GLU A 37 -10.88 13.36 7.65
N GLU A 38 -11.83 12.44 7.52
CA GLU A 38 -12.50 11.79 8.65
C GLU A 38 -12.30 10.28 8.60
N GLY A 39 -11.88 9.70 9.70
CA GLY A 39 -11.70 8.26 9.83
C GLY A 39 -10.41 7.74 9.22
N THR A 40 -10.41 6.48 8.83
CA THR A 40 -9.22 5.78 8.35
C THR A 40 -9.40 5.32 6.91
N THR A 41 -8.33 5.44 6.13
CA THR A 41 -8.31 5.06 4.71
C THR A 41 -6.99 4.35 4.39
N LEU A 42 -7.06 3.16 3.80
CA LEU A 42 -5.87 2.54 3.22
C LEU A 42 -5.76 2.95 1.75
N VAL A 43 -4.67 3.58 1.41
CA VAL A 43 -4.30 3.90 0.02
C VAL A 43 -3.35 2.82 -0.49
N VAL A 44 -3.68 2.22 -1.61
CA VAL A 44 -2.83 1.24 -2.29
C VAL A 44 -2.38 1.82 -3.62
N ILE A 45 -1.09 2.03 -3.79
CA ILE A 45 -0.52 2.37 -5.09
C ILE A 45 -0.14 1.06 -5.79
N ASN A 46 -0.96 0.69 -6.75
CA ASN A 46 -0.81 -0.55 -7.53
C ASN A 46 0.25 -0.37 -8.62
N SER A 47 0.78 -1.46 -9.14
CA SER A 47 1.70 -1.43 -10.27
C SER A 47 1.66 -2.76 -11.05
N VAL A 48 2.32 -2.78 -12.22
CA VAL A 48 2.42 -3.97 -13.06
C VAL A 48 3.52 -4.94 -12.63
N CYS A 49 4.38 -4.56 -11.69
CA CYS A 49 5.55 -5.38 -11.34
C CYS A 49 5.16 -6.69 -10.66
N GLY A 50 6.08 -7.67 -10.70
CA GLY A 50 5.88 -8.97 -10.06
C GLY A 50 5.63 -8.89 -8.56
N CYS A 51 6.26 -7.93 -7.87
CA CYS A 51 6.03 -7.73 -6.43
C CYS A 51 4.63 -7.22 -6.11
N ALA A 52 4.00 -6.49 -7.03
CA ALA A 52 2.58 -6.13 -6.89
C ALA A 52 1.69 -7.38 -7.05
N ALA A 53 1.97 -8.21 -8.07
CA ALA A 53 1.17 -9.40 -8.36
C ALA A 53 1.30 -10.47 -7.28
N ALA A 54 2.52 -10.78 -6.87
CA ALA A 54 2.82 -11.90 -5.97
C ALA A 54 2.71 -11.54 -4.49
N ASN A 55 2.88 -10.27 -4.14
CA ASN A 55 3.05 -9.83 -2.75
C ASN A 55 2.02 -8.77 -2.33
N ALA A 56 1.99 -7.61 -3.01
CA ALA A 56 1.18 -6.48 -2.56
C ALA A 56 -0.33 -6.73 -2.68
N ARG A 57 -0.84 -7.06 -3.86
CA ARG A 57 -2.27 -7.29 -4.05
C ARG A 57 -2.81 -8.47 -3.22
N PRO A 58 -2.13 -9.62 -3.16
CA PRO A 58 -2.55 -10.70 -2.25
C PRO A 58 -2.52 -10.30 -0.78
N ALA A 59 -1.55 -9.47 -0.35
CA ALA A 59 -1.48 -8.99 1.03
C ALA A 59 -2.70 -8.13 1.40
N VAL A 60 -3.14 -7.26 0.50
CA VAL A 60 -4.35 -6.45 0.71
C VAL A 60 -5.57 -7.37 0.84
N ALA A 61 -5.70 -8.37 -0.03
CA ALA A 61 -6.79 -9.33 0.03
C ALA A 61 -6.85 -10.04 1.38
N LEU A 62 -5.70 -10.48 1.91
CA LEU A 62 -5.62 -11.12 3.22
C LEU A 62 -5.96 -10.15 4.36
N ALA A 63 -5.42 -8.94 4.31
CA ALA A 63 -5.67 -7.93 5.34
C ALA A 63 -7.14 -7.50 5.42
N MET A 64 -7.85 -7.52 4.30
CA MET A 64 -9.27 -7.21 4.23
C MET A 64 -10.17 -8.28 4.88
N GLN A 65 -9.62 -9.42 5.28
CA GLN A 65 -10.32 -10.46 6.03
C GLN A 65 -10.22 -10.25 7.55
N ALA A 66 -9.41 -9.30 8.01
CA ALA A 66 -9.24 -9.02 9.43
C ALA A 66 -10.50 -8.38 10.05
N PRO A 67 -10.76 -8.61 11.36
CA PRO A 67 -11.93 -8.02 12.01
C PRO A 67 -11.83 -6.51 12.19
N VAL A 68 -10.63 -5.96 12.32
CA VAL A 68 -10.39 -4.51 12.40
C VAL A 68 -9.84 -4.03 11.08
N GLN A 69 -10.52 -3.09 10.45
CA GLN A 69 -10.19 -2.59 9.13
C GLN A 69 -10.35 -1.07 9.10
N PRO A 70 -9.66 -0.38 8.16
CA PRO A 70 -9.96 1.01 7.87
C PRO A 70 -11.39 1.19 7.34
N ASP A 71 -11.89 2.40 7.46
CA ASP A 71 -13.23 2.74 6.96
C ASP A 71 -13.33 2.66 5.44
N ARG A 72 -12.22 2.89 4.74
CA ARG A 72 -12.16 2.94 3.27
C ARG A 72 -10.89 2.33 2.75
N PHE A 73 -10.98 1.77 1.54
CA PHE A 73 -9.85 1.29 0.76
C PHE A 73 -9.90 1.96 -0.61
N VAL A 74 -8.83 2.62 -1.01
CA VAL A 74 -8.72 3.28 -2.31
C VAL A 74 -7.42 2.87 -3.00
N THR A 75 -7.39 2.93 -4.32
CA THR A 75 -6.20 2.58 -5.10
C THR A 75 -6.02 3.51 -6.30
N VAL A 76 -4.76 3.81 -6.59
CA VAL A 76 -4.30 4.41 -7.83
C VAL A 76 -3.32 3.46 -8.51
N PHE A 77 -3.17 3.54 -9.82
CA PHE A 77 -2.31 2.64 -10.59
C PHE A 77 -1.10 3.39 -11.12
N ALA A 78 0.05 3.18 -10.49
CA ALA A 78 1.31 3.82 -10.89
C ALA A 78 1.76 3.34 -12.27
N GLY A 79 2.21 4.29 -13.09
CA GLY A 79 2.65 4.00 -14.46
C GLY A 79 1.50 3.84 -15.45
N GLN A 80 0.26 3.87 -14.99
CA GLN A 80 -0.94 3.72 -15.82
C GLN A 80 -1.84 4.95 -15.73
N ASP A 81 -2.35 5.26 -14.55
CA ASP A 81 -3.19 6.43 -14.31
C ASP A 81 -2.30 7.54 -13.74
N LEU A 82 -1.59 8.23 -14.64
CA LEU A 82 -0.48 9.12 -14.28
C LEU A 82 -0.93 10.33 -13.45
N GLU A 83 -2.03 10.96 -13.82
CA GLU A 83 -2.54 12.13 -13.09
C GLU A 83 -3.06 11.78 -11.70
N ALA A 84 -3.80 10.67 -11.59
CA ALA A 84 -4.28 10.18 -10.30
C ALA A 84 -3.13 9.84 -9.36
N THR A 85 -2.13 9.12 -9.89
CA THR A 85 -0.93 8.76 -9.10
C THR A 85 -0.15 9.99 -8.66
N ALA A 86 0.05 10.95 -9.55
CA ALA A 86 0.75 12.20 -9.22
C ALA A 86 0.02 12.97 -8.13
N ARG A 87 -1.30 13.09 -8.23
CA ARG A 87 -2.10 13.80 -7.23
C ARG A 87 -2.05 13.09 -5.86
N MET A 88 -2.13 11.77 -5.84
CA MET A 88 -2.00 11.02 -4.59
C MET A 88 -0.62 11.22 -3.97
N ARG A 89 0.44 11.19 -4.76
CA ARG A 89 1.80 11.40 -4.27
C ARG A 89 2.04 12.82 -3.74
N GLU A 90 1.33 13.82 -4.24
CA GLU A 90 1.38 15.16 -3.66
C GLU A 90 0.88 15.16 -2.20
N HIS A 91 -0.16 14.40 -1.91
CA HIS A 91 -0.67 14.24 -0.54
C HIS A 91 0.34 13.50 0.36
N LEU A 92 1.16 12.65 -0.23
CA LEU A 92 2.19 11.89 0.46
C LEU A 92 3.58 12.55 0.32
N MET A 93 3.61 13.86 0.14
CA MET A 93 4.85 14.62 0.00
C MET A 93 5.76 14.42 1.21
N GLY A 94 7.07 14.29 0.97
CA GLY A 94 8.04 13.96 2.00
C GLY A 94 8.35 12.47 2.11
N ILE A 95 7.52 11.62 1.48
CA ILE A 95 7.76 10.18 1.39
C ILE A 95 8.30 9.88 -0.01
N PRO A 96 9.48 9.24 -0.15
CA PRO A 96 10.02 8.93 -1.47
C PRO A 96 9.04 8.06 -2.28
N PRO A 97 8.78 8.42 -3.55
CA PRO A 97 7.84 7.66 -4.36
C PRO A 97 8.37 6.25 -4.64
N SER A 98 7.51 5.26 -4.45
CA SER A 98 7.77 3.87 -4.83
C SER A 98 6.45 3.20 -5.20
N SER A 99 6.52 2.10 -5.92
CA SER A 99 5.34 1.29 -6.27
C SER A 99 5.74 -0.17 -6.47
N PRO A 100 4.96 -1.13 -5.95
CA PRO A 100 3.74 -0.91 -5.15
C PRO A 100 4.04 -0.23 -3.81
N PHE A 101 3.02 0.38 -3.23
CA PHE A 101 3.14 1.17 -2.00
C PHE A 101 1.79 1.20 -1.29
N MET A 102 1.78 1.29 0.02
CA MET A 102 0.55 1.41 0.80
C MET A 102 0.73 2.48 1.87
N ALA A 103 -0.33 3.25 2.10
CA ALA A 103 -0.36 4.24 3.18
C ALA A 103 -1.69 4.14 3.92
N LEU A 104 -1.64 3.99 5.23
CA LEU A 104 -2.81 4.12 6.08
C LEU A 104 -2.91 5.58 6.51
N LEU A 105 -4.02 6.21 6.14
CA LEU A 105 -4.34 7.60 6.52
C LEU A 105 -5.31 7.57 7.69
N LYS A 106 -5.09 8.42 8.68
CA LYS A 106 -6.03 8.68 9.76
C LYS A 106 -6.30 10.18 9.82
N ASP A 107 -7.57 10.53 9.64
CA ASP A 107 -8.01 11.93 9.55
C ASP A 107 -7.18 12.73 8.54
N GLY A 108 -6.85 12.09 7.42
CA GLY A 108 -6.08 12.66 6.32
C GLY A 108 -4.57 12.53 6.41
N ASP A 109 -4.02 12.19 7.58
CA ASP A 109 -2.57 12.10 7.78
C ASP A 109 -2.06 10.66 7.66
N PRO A 110 -0.93 10.43 6.97
CA PRO A 110 -0.35 9.10 6.93
C PRO A 110 0.20 8.71 8.30
N VAL A 111 -0.31 7.62 8.86
CA VAL A 111 0.12 7.07 10.16
C VAL A 111 0.99 5.83 10.02
N TYR A 112 0.84 5.12 8.91
CA TYR A 112 1.62 3.90 8.62
C TYR A 112 1.84 3.77 7.13
N ILE A 113 3.06 3.45 6.72
CA ILE A 113 3.39 3.25 5.31
C ILE A 113 4.15 1.94 5.10
N VAL A 114 3.89 1.32 3.96
CA VAL A 114 4.60 0.13 3.47
C VAL A 114 5.17 0.51 2.11
N GLU A 115 6.48 0.72 2.04
CA GLU A 115 7.17 1.07 0.81
C GLU A 115 7.52 -0.19 0.02
N ARG A 116 7.87 -0.05 -1.25
CA ARG A 116 8.27 -1.17 -2.09
C ARG A 116 9.33 -2.05 -1.42
N ARG A 117 10.30 -1.45 -0.74
CA ARG A 117 11.36 -2.18 -0.03
C ARG A 117 10.84 -3.11 1.08
N HIS A 118 9.64 -2.84 1.61
CA HIS A 118 8.97 -3.67 2.61
C HIS A 118 8.07 -4.75 1.97
N ILE A 119 7.92 -4.71 0.66
CA ILE A 119 7.07 -5.61 -0.11
C ILE A 119 7.91 -6.64 -0.86
N GLU A 120 8.99 -6.17 -1.54
CA GLU A 120 9.88 -7.05 -2.28
C GLU A 120 10.52 -8.11 -1.38
N GLY A 121 10.49 -9.35 -1.82
CA GLY A 121 11.12 -10.46 -1.12
C GLY A 121 10.40 -10.90 0.15
N ARG A 122 9.21 -10.37 0.43
CA ARG A 122 8.40 -10.76 1.58
C ARG A 122 7.13 -11.47 1.12
N SER A 123 6.64 -12.41 1.90
CA SER A 123 5.39 -13.11 1.58
C SER A 123 4.19 -12.19 1.74
N ALA A 124 3.12 -12.48 1.00
CA ALA A 124 1.85 -11.79 1.17
C ALA A 124 1.34 -11.87 2.61
N SER A 125 1.51 -13.02 3.26
CA SER A 125 1.12 -13.21 4.67
C SER A 125 1.87 -12.29 5.63
N ALA A 126 3.18 -12.11 5.42
CA ALA A 126 4.00 -11.23 6.27
C ALA A 126 3.59 -9.77 6.11
N ILE A 127 3.36 -9.33 4.88
CA ILE A 127 2.89 -7.97 4.59
C ILE A 127 1.49 -7.74 5.15
N ALA A 128 0.60 -8.73 5.00
CA ALA A 128 -0.75 -8.66 5.56
C ALA A 128 -0.72 -8.56 7.08
N ALA A 129 0.18 -9.28 7.75
CA ALA A 129 0.35 -9.19 9.20
C ALA A 129 0.75 -7.78 9.64
N ASP A 130 1.65 -7.12 8.91
CA ASP A 130 2.02 -5.73 9.18
C ASP A 130 0.82 -4.79 9.05
N LEU A 131 0.03 -4.96 7.97
CA LEU A 131 -1.18 -4.16 7.76
C LEU A 131 -2.21 -4.38 8.88
N VAL A 132 -2.44 -5.62 9.27
CA VAL A 132 -3.41 -5.97 10.33
C VAL A 132 -2.99 -5.34 11.66
N GLN A 133 -1.70 -5.37 12.01
CA GLN A 133 -1.20 -4.70 13.20
C GLN A 133 -1.44 -3.19 13.16
N ALA A 134 -1.19 -2.56 12.00
CA ALA A 134 -1.45 -1.14 11.83
C ALA A 134 -2.95 -0.83 11.95
N PHE A 135 -3.82 -1.67 11.38
CA PHE A 135 -5.27 -1.52 11.53
C PHE A 135 -5.70 -1.60 12.99
N GLN A 136 -5.18 -2.57 13.74
CA GLN A 136 -5.47 -2.73 15.16
C GLN A 136 -5.02 -1.52 15.97
N LYS A 137 -3.91 -0.91 15.60
CA LYS A 137 -3.37 0.25 16.32
C LYS A 137 -4.14 1.54 16.02
N TYR A 138 -4.53 1.77 14.78
CA TYR A 138 -5.04 3.07 14.33
C TYR A 138 -6.52 3.08 13.99
N CYS A 139 -7.10 1.97 13.58
CA CYS A 139 -8.51 1.94 13.18
C CYS A 139 -9.42 1.71 14.38
N GLY A 140 -10.36 2.63 14.61
CA GLY A 140 -11.28 2.55 15.74
C GLY A 140 -10.64 2.81 17.10
N THR A 141 -9.49 3.47 17.14
CA THR A 141 -8.75 3.84 18.35
C THR A 141 -8.48 5.33 18.41
N ASP A 142 -8.02 5.81 19.56
CA ASP A 142 -7.62 7.21 19.74
C ASP A 142 -6.13 7.46 19.37
N ALA A 143 -5.42 6.43 18.91
CA ALA A 143 -4.03 6.57 18.50
C ALA A 143 -3.91 7.61 17.37
N ALA A 144 -3.03 8.59 17.57
CA ALA A 144 -2.83 9.68 16.63
C ALA A 144 -1.53 9.47 15.83
N ALA A 145 -1.41 10.24 14.74
CA ALA A 145 -0.16 10.31 13.99
C ALA A 145 0.97 10.85 14.86
N GLY A 146 2.14 10.22 14.78
CA GLY A 146 3.37 10.81 15.28
C GLY A 146 3.94 11.83 14.30
N ASP A 147 5.15 12.30 14.56
CA ASP A 147 5.84 13.24 13.66
C ASP A 147 6.12 12.65 12.28
N GLU A 148 6.31 11.32 12.23
CA GLU A 148 6.49 10.57 11.00
C GLU A 148 5.59 9.32 11.01
N PRO A 149 5.14 8.86 9.83
CA PRO A 149 4.39 7.61 9.75
C PRO A 149 5.25 6.41 10.15
N GLU A 150 4.64 5.47 10.86
CA GLU A 150 5.31 4.21 11.20
C GLU A 150 5.51 3.35 9.95
N ARG A 151 6.43 2.44 10.04
CA ARG A 151 6.77 1.48 8.98
C ARG A 151 6.89 0.08 9.55
N PRO A 152 6.78 -0.97 8.74
CA PRO A 152 7.14 -2.31 9.18
C PRO A 152 8.57 -2.36 9.68
N ASP A 153 8.84 -3.24 10.64
CA ASP A 153 10.22 -3.55 10.99
C ASP A 153 10.97 -3.98 9.73
N ALA A 154 12.19 -3.47 9.57
CA ALA A 154 13.00 -3.81 8.41
C ALA A 154 13.04 -5.34 8.27
N PRO A 155 12.78 -5.90 7.08
CA PRO A 155 12.93 -7.34 6.89
C PRO A 155 14.35 -7.72 7.27
N ALA A 156 14.47 -8.82 7.98
CA ALA A 156 15.78 -9.42 8.24
C ALA A 156 16.58 -9.38 6.95
N SER A 157 17.85 -9.01 7.04
CA SER A 157 18.68 -8.84 5.85
C SER A 157 18.51 -10.04 4.93
N ARG A 158 18.50 -9.80 3.62
CA ARG A 158 18.34 -10.88 2.62
C ARG A 158 19.27 -12.07 2.83
N HIS A 159 20.26 -11.90 3.71
CA HIS A 159 21.25 -12.91 4.04
C HIS A 159 20.82 -13.89 5.15
N ASP A 160 19.75 -13.57 5.89
CA ASP A 160 19.35 -14.41 7.03
C ASP A 160 18.78 -15.77 6.65
N GLY A 161 18.43 -15.96 5.38
CA GLY A 161 18.01 -17.24 4.83
C GLY A 161 19.08 -17.96 4.01
N LEU A 162 20.25 -17.37 3.81
CA LEU A 162 21.32 -17.96 3.00
C LEU A 162 22.21 -18.84 3.87
N PRO A 163 22.62 -20.02 3.35
CA PRO A 163 23.64 -20.83 4.02
C PRO A 163 24.88 -20.01 4.32
N SER A 164 25.54 -20.29 5.45
CA SER A 164 26.73 -19.57 5.88
C SER A 164 27.86 -19.53 4.85
N THR A 165 27.90 -20.51 3.97
CA THR A 165 28.84 -20.58 2.84
C THR A 165 28.66 -19.44 1.81
N PHE A 166 27.47 -18.85 1.74
CA PHE A 166 27.23 -17.72 0.81
C PHE A 166 27.56 -16.37 1.43
N ARG A 167 27.66 -16.28 2.75
CA ARG A 167 28.00 -15.03 3.46
C ARG A 167 29.45 -14.60 3.28
N SER A 168 30.32 -15.56 2.93
CA SER A 168 31.75 -15.27 2.71
C SER A 168 32.08 -14.81 1.30
N ILE A 169 31.09 -14.76 0.40
CA ILE A 169 31.27 -14.37 -1.01
C ILE A 169 30.72 -12.96 -1.27
N LEU A 170 30.01 -12.42 -0.31
CA LEU A 170 29.38 -11.09 -0.34
C LEU A 170 30.10 -10.12 0.57
#